data_104bf3183de9b7f1692c7bb4b13e227f
#
_entry.id   104bf3183de9b7f1692c7bb4b13e227f
#
_cell.length_a   1.000
_cell.length_b   1.000
_cell.length_c   1.000
_cell.angle_alpha   90.00
_cell.angle_beta   90.00
_cell.angle_gamma   90.00
#
_symmetry.space_group_name_H-M   'P 1'
#
loop_
_entity.id
_entity.type
_entity.pdbx_description
1 polymer ?
#
loop_
_entity_poly.entity_id
_entity_poly.type
_entity_poly.pdbx_seq_one_letter_code
_entity_poly.pdbx_strand_id
1 'polypeptide(L)'
;ESELGQLEPTWGAFMIYLGIDKEKFKQKFPHTAGHHQVVVDHTLPLGEGNSVFFSMPDFSDDSRAPAGETAVTMSTHTAISQWWKLREDSLDGYNERKEQYLNKMLDAAERALPGLRETITFQTTGTPVSFERFTRRPGGMVGGFAQKSIFKARGPQTGIPNLLMVGDSIFPGQSTAGVTLGGFRVAHQTMQALKNHQIQKPTLQTAAGD
;
A
#
# COMPACT_ATOMS: atom_id res chain seq x y z
N GLU A 1 -4.27 12.66 -21.44
CA GLU A 1 -5.40 12.63 -20.47
C GLU A 1 -6.35 11.45 -20.67
N SER A 2 -6.57 11.02 -21.93
CA SER A 2 -7.54 9.96 -22.22
C SER A 2 -7.14 8.56 -21.73
N GLU A 3 -5.85 8.22 -21.66
CA GLU A 3 -5.40 6.87 -21.32
C GLU A 3 -5.49 6.59 -19.81
N LEU A 4 -5.16 7.55 -18.95
CA LEU A 4 -5.24 7.41 -17.49
C LEU A 4 -6.69 7.43 -16.99
N GLY A 5 -7.57 8.19 -17.63
CA GLY A 5 -9.00 8.26 -17.28
C GLY A 5 -9.79 7.00 -17.61
N GLN A 6 -9.23 6.10 -18.44
CA GLN A 6 -9.85 4.81 -18.82
C GLN A 6 -9.35 3.63 -17.98
N LEU A 7 -8.41 3.86 -17.07
CA LEU A 7 -7.87 2.79 -16.24
C LEU A 7 -8.82 2.52 -15.08
N GLU A 8 -9.29 1.28 -15.01
CA GLU A 8 -10.09 0.82 -13.89
C GLU A 8 -9.31 0.95 -12.57
N PRO A 9 -9.98 1.40 -11.49
CA PRO A 9 -9.39 1.38 -10.18
C PRO A 9 -8.91 -0.03 -9.83
N THR A 10 -7.73 -0.14 -9.27
CA THR A 10 -7.23 -1.40 -8.74
C THR A 10 -7.87 -1.70 -7.38
N TRP A 11 -7.31 -2.65 -6.64
CA TRP A 11 -7.78 -3.00 -5.32
C TRP A 11 -7.51 -1.87 -4.31
N GLY A 12 -8.43 -1.72 -3.38
CA GLY A 12 -8.20 -1.05 -2.12
C GLY A 12 -7.73 -2.04 -1.06
N ALA A 13 -7.49 -1.55 0.15
CA ALA A 13 -7.24 -2.38 1.30
C ALA A 13 -8.23 -2.08 2.43
N PHE A 14 -8.61 -3.12 3.15
CA PHE A 14 -9.11 -2.99 4.50
C PHE A 14 -7.97 -3.32 5.45
N MET A 15 -7.73 -2.43 6.40
CA MET A 15 -6.66 -2.55 7.38
C MET A 15 -7.23 -2.63 8.79
N ILE A 16 -6.58 -3.42 9.64
CA ILE A 16 -6.75 -3.38 11.09
C ILE A 16 -5.41 -2.97 11.69
N TYR A 17 -5.44 -2.01 12.58
CA TYR A 17 -4.30 -1.60 13.39
C TYR A 17 -4.57 -2.03 14.83
N LEU A 18 -3.67 -2.80 15.40
CA LEU A 18 -3.78 -3.37 16.73
C LEU A 18 -2.67 -2.87 17.64
N GLY A 19 -3.02 -2.51 18.87
CA GLY A 19 -2.12 -2.53 20.00
C GLY A 19 -2.25 -3.88 20.70
N ILE A 20 -1.14 -4.52 21.00
CA ILE A 20 -1.11 -5.84 21.61
C ILE A 20 -0.25 -5.81 22.87
N ASP A 21 -0.74 -6.39 23.96
CA ASP A 21 0.03 -6.64 25.17
C ASP A 21 1.23 -7.56 24.82
N LYS A 22 2.41 -6.98 24.85
CA LYS A 22 3.66 -7.58 24.41
C LYS A 22 4.02 -8.84 25.21
N GLU A 23 3.85 -8.80 26.51
CA GLU A 23 4.21 -9.91 27.39
C GLU A 23 3.22 -11.08 27.26
N LYS A 24 1.92 -10.80 27.25
CA LYS A 24 0.91 -11.83 27.00
C LYS A 24 1.09 -12.49 25.65
N PHE A 25 1.39 -11.68 24.62
CA PHE A 25 1.61 -12.20 23.27
C PHE A 25 2.84 -13.12 23.21
N LYS A 26 3.97 -12.70 23.79
CA LYS A 26 5.19 -13.53 23.84
C LYS A 26 4.99 -14.83 24.61
N GLN A 27 4.25 -14.81 25.71
CA GLN A 27 3.94 -16.00 26.48
C GLN A 27 3.11 -17.03 25.68
N LYS A 28 2.11 -16.53 24.91
CA LYS A 28 1.27 -17.40 24.07
C LYS A 28 1.97 -17.85 22.78
N PHE A 29 2.76 -16.98 22.17
CA PHE A 29 3.33 -17.13 20.83
C PHE A 29 4.83 -16.83 20.78
N PRO A 30 5.68 -17.57 21.53
CA PRO A 30 7.08 -17.22 21.75
C PRO A 30 7.95 -17.24 20.48
N HIS A 31 7.49 -17.92 19.43
CA HIS A 31 8.23 -18.06 18.16
C HIS A 31 7.59 -17.30 17.00
N THR A 32 6.58 -16.48 17.27
CA THR A 32 5.84 -15.76 16.23
C THR A 32 6.37 -14.34 16.10
N ALA A 33 6.93 -14.01 14.96
CA ALA A 33 7.40 -12.69 14.61
C ALA A 33 7.37 -12.48 13.09
N GLY A 34 7.42 -11.23 12.65
CA GLY A 34 7.55 -10.88 11.24
C GLY A 34 6.24 -10.86 10.48
N HIS A 35 6.25 -11.44 9.29
CA HIS A 35 5.14 -11.35 8.34
C HIS A 35 4.51 -12.71 8.11
N HIS A 36 3.18 -12.77 8.21
CA HIS A 36 2.40 -13.98 7.99
C HIS A 36 1.27 -13.70 7.02
N GLN A 37 0.91 -14.68 6.22
CA GLN A 37 -0.28 -14.65 5.41
C GLN A 37 -1.17 -15.84 5.78
N VAL A 38 -2.40 -15.53 6.14
CA VAL A 38 -3.43 -16.54 6.44
C VAL A 38 -4.40 -16.58 5.28
N VAL A 39 -4.53 -17.73 4.64
CA VAL A 39 -5.55 -17.99 3.62
C VAL A 39 -6.64 -18.85 4.28
N VAL A 40 -7.87 -18.33 4.32
CA VAL A 40 -8.99 -18.98 5.01
C VAL A 40 -9.51 -20.17 4.21
N ASP A 41 -9.67 -19.95 2.89
CA ASP A 41 -10.12 -20.97 1.95
C ASP A 41 -9.33 -20.84 0.64
N HIS A 42 -8.51 -21.85 0.34
CA HIS A 42 -7.64 -21.86 -0.84
C HIS A 42 -8.39 -22.13 -2.16
N THR A 43 -9.68 -22.45 -2.08
CA THR A 43 -10.54 -22.63 -3.27
C THR A 43 -11.17 -21.32 -3.76
N LEU A 44 -11.15 -20.27 -2.92
CA LEU A 44 -11.69 -18.96 -3.20
C LEU A 44 -10.62 -17.97 -3.65
N PRO A 45 -10.98 -16.92 -4.43
CA PRO A 45 -10.07 -15.85 -4.77
C PRO A 45 -9.48 -15.19 -3.53
N LEU A 46 -8.22 -14.73 -3.64
CA LEU A 46 -7.57 -13.94 -2.60
C LEU A 46 -8.22 -12.54 -2.52
N GLY A 47 -8.29 -12.00 -1.31
CA GLY A 47 -8.96 -10.73 -1.04
C GLY A 47 -10.25 -10.91 -0.26
N GLU A 48 -10.98 -9.82 -0.02
CA GLU A 48 -12.28 -9.78 0.68
C GLU A 48 -12.28 -10.54 2.02
N GLY A 49 -11.14 -10.49 2.75
CA GLY A 49 -10.94 -11.21 4.01
C GLY A 49 -10.65 -12.70 3.86
N ASN A 50 -10.54 -13.23 2.65
CA ASN A 50 -10.11 -14.63 2.44
C ASN A 50 -8.59 -14.80 2.53
N SER A 51 -7.83 -13.75 2.22
CA SER A 51 -6.38 -13.67 2.45
C SER A 51 -6.11 -12.51 3.40
N VAL A 52 -5.55 -12.81 4.56
CA VAL A 52 -5.21 -11.83 5.58
C VAL A 52 -3.70 -11.80 5.75
N PHE A 53 -3.12 -10.66 5.47
CA PHE A 53 -1.70 -10.40 5.72
C PHE A 53 -1.54 -9.81 7.11
N PHE A 54 -0.66 -10.40 7.90
CA PHE A 54 -0.41 -10.03 9.28
C PHE A 54 1.06 -9.62 9.42
N SER A 55 1.32 -8.45 9.96
CA SER A 55 2.67 -7.88 10.06
C SER A 55 2.93 -7.41 11.49
N MET A 56 3.99 -7.96 12.08
CA MET A 56 4.47 -7.60 13.40
C MET A 56 5.90 -7.07 13.31
N PRO A 57 6.24 -6.00 14.05
CA PRO A 57 7.62 -5.58 14.20
C PRO A 57 8.40 -6.60 15.04
N ASP A 58 9.71 -6.45 15.06
CA ASP A 58 10.53 -7.13 16.06
C ASP A 58 10.12 -6.66 17.47
N PHE A 59 10.04 -7.59 18.40
CA PHE A 59 9.66 -7.27 19.78
C PHE A 59 10.70 -6.45 20.54
N SER A 60 11.90 -6.28 20.01
CA SER A 60 12.90 -5.36 20.54
C SER A 60 12.66 -3.91 20.11
N ASP A 61 11.78 -3.65 19.13
CA ASP A 61 11.43 -2.31 18.67
C ASP A 61 10.34 -1.71 19.56
N ASP A 62 10.76 -0.94 20.56
CA ASP A 62 9.87 -0.22 21.46
C ASP A 62 9.47 1.18 20.96
N SER A 63 9.88 1.55 19.71
CA SER A 63 9.61 2.88 19.15
C SER A 63 8.21 3.05 18.55
N ARG A 64 7.45 1.96 18.36
CA ARG A 64 6.22 1.94 17.55
C ARG A 64 4.92 1.82 18.36
N ALA A 65 5.03 1.65 19.68
CA ALA A 65 3.88 1.49 20.57
C ALA A 65 4.23 2.02 21.97
N PRO A 66 3.24 2.27 22.82
CA PRO A 66 3.47 2.56 24.23
C PRO A 66 4.25 1.44 24.94
N ALA A 67 4.87 1.77 26.09
CA ALA A 67 5.61 0.80 26.87
C ALA A 67 4.75 -0.41 27.24
N GLY A 68 5.27 -1.61 27.04
CA GLY A 68 4.56 -2.87 27.29
C GLY A 68 3.65 -3.33 26.16
N GLU A 69 3.51 -2.54 25.10
CA GLU A 69 2.70 -2.89 23.91
C GLU A 69 3.57 -3.09 22.66
N THR A 70 3.00 -3.70 21.64
CA THR A 70 3.54 -3.75 20.28
C THR A 70 2.44 -3.44 19.26
N ALA A 71 2.81 -2.74 18.19
CA ALA A 71 1.90 -2.39 17.11
C ALA A 71 1.87 -3.52 16.06
N VAL A 72 0.68 -3.99 15.72
CA VAL A 72 0.48 -5.01 14.70
C VAL A 72 -0.49 -4.49 13.65
N THR A 73 -0.24 -4.80 12.40
CA THR A 73 -1.15 -4.50 11.30
C THR A 73 -1.65 -5.76 10.62
N MET A 74 -2.93 -5.76 10.28
CA MET A 74 -3.53 -6.79 9.43
C MET A 74 -4.14 -6.13 8.19
N SER A 75 -4.06 -6.79 7.04
CA SER A 75 -4.62 -6.26 5.81
C SER A 75 -5.24 -7.35 4.94
N THR A 76 -6.25 -6.96 4.18
CA THR A 76 -6.79 -7.74 3.07
C THR A 76 -7.10 -6.81 1.91
N HIS A 77 -6.98 -7.30 0.68
CA HIS A 77 -7.46 -6.57 -0.48
C HIS A 77 -8.98 -6.57 -0.53
N THR A 78 -9.57 -5.46 -0.98
CA THR A 78 -11.01 -5.30 -1.09
C THR A 78 -11.40 -4.42 -2.28
N ALA A 79 -12.59 -4.66 -2.83
CA ALA A 79 -13.14 -3.87 -3.93
C ALA A 79 -13.51 -2.45 -3.46
N ILE A 80 -12.94 -1.45 -4.12
CA ILE A 80 -13.07 -0.04 -3.75
C ILE A 80 -14.52 0.46 -3.85
N SER A 81 -15.18 0.15 -4.97
CA SER A 81 -16.50 0.69 -5.31
C SER A 81 -17.58 0.39 -4.28
N GLN A 82 -17.51 -0.80 -3.65
CA GLN A 82 -18.50 -1.19 -2.65
C GLN A 82 -18.41 -0.35 -1.36
N TRP A 83 -17.19 0.10 -0.99
CA TRP A 83 -16.98 0.94 0.19
C TRP A 83 -17.52 2.36 -0.02
N TRP A 84 -17.30 2.91 -1.22
CA TRP A 84 -17.81 4.24 -1.57
C TRP A 84 -19.33 4.23 -1.69
N LYS A 85 -19.90 3.22 -2.38
CA LYS A 85 -21.34 3.09 -2.46
C LYS A 85 -22.00 3.06 -1.08
N LEU A 86 -21.52 2.22 -0.16
CA LEU A 86 -22.05 2.16 1.19
C LEU A 86 -21.85 3.48 1.94
N ARG A 87 -20.72 4.15 1.75
CA ARG A 87 -20.45 5.45 2.40
C ARG A 87 -21.43 6.53 1.97
N GLU A 88 -21.87 6.50 0.71
CA GLU A 88 -22.84 7.43 0.12
C GLU A 88 -24.27 7.07 0.49
N ASP A 89 -24.61 5.79 0.41
CA ASP A 89 -26.00 5.31 0.58
C ASP A 89 -26.42 5.19 2.06
N SER A 90 -25.50 4.73 2.93
CA SER A 90 -25.83 4.43 4.33
C SER A 90 -24.58 4.39 5.22
N LEU A 91 -24.45 5.34 6.13
CA LEU A 91 -23.39 5.35 7.11
C LEU A 91 -23.44 4.12 8.05
N ASP A 92 -24.64 3.69 8.39
CA ASP A 92 -24.83 2.50 9.25
C ASP A 92 -24.39 1.24 8.50
N GLY A 93 -24.79 1.05 7.24
CA GLY A 93 -24.32 -0.06 6.41
C GLY A 93 -22.82 -0.05 6.18
N TYR A 94 -22.21 1.13 6.05
CA TYR A 94 -20.76 1.27 5.98
C TYR A 94 -20.08 0.83 7.27
N ASN A 95 -20.59 1.22 8.44
CA ASN A 95 -20.04 0.82 9.73
C ASN A 95 -20.25 -0.67 10.00
N GLU A 96 -21.43 -1.21 9.67
CA GLU A 96 -21.70 -2.65 9.76
C GLU A 96 -20.71 -3.47 8.92
N ARG A 97 -20.45 -3.05 7.69
CA ARG A 97 -19.43 -3.71 6.84
C ARG A 97 -18.04 -3.64 7.46
N LYS A 98 -17.65 -2.53 8.09
CA LYS A 98 -16.38 -2.42 8.82
C LYS A 98 -16.28 -3.47 9.92
N GLU A 99 -17.32 -3.63 10.71
CA GLU A 99 -17.35 -4.62 11.79
C GLU A 99 -17.32 -6.06 11.25
N GLN A 100 -18.03 -6.34 10.16
CA GLN A 100 -17.98 -7.64 9.49
C GLN A 100 -16.56 -8.00 9.03
N TYR A 101 -15.85 -7.05 8.41
CA TYR A 101 -14.46 -7.26 7.98
C TYR A 101 -13.50 -7.41 9.16
N LEU A 102 -13.65 -6.58 10.18
CA LEU A 102 -12.88 -6.66 11.41
C LEU A 102 -12.99 -8.06 12.02
N ASN A 103 -14.23 -8.53 12.23
CA ASN A 103 -14.46 -9.84 12.83
C ASN A 103 -13.95 -10.98 11.95
N LYS A 104 -14.25 -10.94 10.65
CA LYS A 104 -13.78 -11.95 9.69
C LYS A 104 -12.25 -12.10 9.68
N MET A 105 -11.53 -10.99 9.70
CA MET A 105 -10.07 -11.00 9.69
C MET A 105 -9.49 -11.43 11.04
N LEU A 106 -10.09 -11.00 12.15
CA LEU A 106 -9.70 -11.46 13.47
C LEU A 106 -9.96 -12.96 13.65
N ASP A 107 -11.08 -13.48 13.13
CA ASP A 107 -11.36 -14.92 13.13
C ASP A 107 -10.33 -15.72 12.33
N ALA A 108 -9.91 -15.19 11.19
CA ALA A 108 -8.83 -15.79 10.39
C ALA A 108 -7.50 -15.82 11.16
N ALA A 109 -7.16 -14.72 11.82
CA ALA A 109 -5.96 -14.65 12.64
C ALA A 109 -6.04 -15.56 13.88
N GLU A 110 -7.20 -15.65 14.52
CA GLU A 110 -7.44 -16.51 15.68
C GLU A 110 -7.30 -18.01 15.35
N ARG A 111 -7.64 -18.42 14.11
CA ARG A 111 -7.37 -19.80 13.65
C ARG A 111 -5.88 -20.11 13.55
N ALA A 112 -5.07 -19.14 13.17
CA ALA A 112 -3.63 -19.30 13.07
C ALA A 112 -2.91 -19.11 14.41
N LEU A 113 -3.45 -18.23 15.27
CA LEU A 113 -2.91 -17.84 16.56
C LEU A 113 -4.03 -17.90 17.62
N PRO A 114 -4.41 -19.09 18.12
CA PRO A 114 -5.50 -19.23 19.09
C PRO A 114 -5.24 -18.46 20.37
N GLY A 115 -6.15 -17.56 20.77
CA GLY A 115 -6.03 -16.66 21.91
C GLY A 115 -5.39 -15.30 21.58
N LEU A 116 -5.23 -14.95 20.30
CA LEU A 116 -4.74 -13.64 19.86
C LEU A 116 -5.63 -12.52 20.40
N ARG A 117 -6.96 -12.68 20.33
CA ARG A 117 -7.91 -11.65 20.77
C ARG A 117 -7.72 -11.23 22.23
N GLU A 118 -7.29 -12.14 23.10
CA GLU A 118 -7.03 -11.87 24.51
C GLU A 118 -5.81 -10.96 24.75
N THR A 119 -4.95 -10.82 23.75
CA THR A 119 -3.75 -9.97 23.81
C THR A 119 -4.01 -8.57 23.27
N ILE A 120 -5.15 -8.31 22.63
CA ILE A 120 -5.47 -7.02 22.01
C ILE A 120 -5.86 -6.00 23.10
N THR A 121 -5.15 -4.87 23.13
CA THR A 121 -5.40 -3.73 24.02
C THR A 121 -6.07 -2.56 23.31
N PHE A 122 -5.82 -2.45 21.99
CA PHE A 122 -6.38 -1.40 21.14
C PHE A 122 -6.65 -1.94 19.76
N GLN A 123 -7.72 -1.45 19.10
CA GLN A 123 -7.99 -1.76 17.71
C GLN A 123 -8.64 -0.58 16.96
N THR A 124 -8.25 -0.38 15.73
CA THR A 124 -8.92 0.54 14.80
C THR A 124 -8.81 0.03 13.37
N THR A 125 -9.67 0.52 12.48
CA THR A 125 -9.76 0.03 11.11
C THR A 125 -9.60 1.16 10.09
N GLY A 126 -9.01 0.84 8.94
CA GLY A 126 -8.92 1.69 7.75
C GLY A 126 -9.57 1.03 6.55
N THR A 127 -10.33 1.79 5.78
CA THR A 127 -11.02 1.37 4.55
C THR A 127 -10.48 2.13 3.36
N PRO A 128 -10.85 1.81 2.10
CA PRO A 128 -10.53 2.64 0.95
C PRO A 128 -10.90 4.12 1.13
N VAL A 129 -12.02 4.42 1.80
CA VAL A 129 -12.41 5.81 2.12
C VAL A 129 -11.38 6.49 3.03
N SER A 130 -10.86 5.76 4.03
CA SER A 130 -9.79 6.26 4.92
C SER A 130 -8.49 6.50 4.13
N PHE A 131 -8.14 5.57 3.24
CA PHE A 131 -6.94 5.69 2.41
C PHE A 131 -6.99 6.93 1.51
N GLU A 132 -8.10 7.18 0.81
CA GLU A 132 -8.23 8.38 0.00
C GLU A 132 -8.07 9.65 0.82
N ARG A 133 -8.70 9.71 1.99
CA ARG A 133 -8.58 10.87 2.88
C ARG A 133 -7.13 11.20 3.22
N PHE A 134 -6.31 10.19 3.52
CA PHE A 134 -4.94 10.38 3.99
C PHE A 134 -3.91 10.43 2.87
N THR A 135 -4.09 9.64 1.81
CA THR A 135 -3.11 9.52 0.72
C THR A 135 -3.43 10.38 -0.50
N ARG A 136 -4.68 10.87 -0.60
CA ARG A 136 -5.21 11.59 -1.76
C ARG A 136 -5.21 10.76 -3.04
N ARG A 137 -5.11 9.45 -2.94
CA ARG A 137 -5.23 8.56 -4.09
C ARG A 137 -6.70 8.34 -4.45
N PRO A 138 -7.08 8.50 -5.72
CA PRO A 138 -8.47 8.32 -6.16
C PRO A 138 -9.04 6.97 -5.73
N GLY A 139 -10.20 6.98 -5.10
CA GLY A 139 -10.88 5.80 -4.59
C GLY A 139 -10.21 5.13 -3.39
N GLY A 140 -9.03 5.61 -2.95
CA GLY A 140 -8.26 4.95 -1.89
C GLY A 140 -7.54 3.69 -2.35
N MET A 141 -7.11 3.65 -3.60
CA MET A 141 -6.26 2.56 -4.12
C MET A 141 -4.99 2.38 -3.28
N VAL A 142 -4.59 1.13 -3.03
CA VAL A 142 -3.34 0.75 -2.34
C VAL A 142 -2.32 0.23 -3.32
N GLY A 143 -2.25 0.55 -4.47
CA GLY A 143 -1.29 0.24 -5.51
C GLY A 143 -1.39 1.26 -6.62
N GLY A 144 -0.47 1.23 -7.55
CA GLY A 144 -0.54 2.02 -8.76
C GLY A 144 -1.53 1.42 -9.75
N PHE A 145 -1.67 2.07 -10.89
CA PHE A 145 -2.46 1.52 -11.98
C PHE A 145 -1.89 0.18 -12.47
N ALA A 146 -2.77 -0.78 -12.68
CA ALA A 146 -2.39 -2.13 -13.08
C ALA A 146 -1.51 -2.14 -14.35
N GLN A 147 -0.45 -2.94 -14.31
CA GLN A 147 0.38 -3.26 -15.47
C GLN A 147 -0.17 -4.55 -16.09
N LYS A 148 -0.98 -4.43 -17.13
CA LYS A 148 -1.71 -5.58 -17.73
C LYS A 148 -0.85 -6.47 -18.62
N SER A 149 0.35 -6.03 -19.01
CA SER A 149 1.24 -6.76 -19.92
C SER A 149 2.68 -6.33 -19.74
N ILE A 150 3.61 -7.27 -19.76
CA ILE A 150 5.05 -6.99 -19.76
C ILE A 150 5.50 -6.27 -21.05
N PHE A 151 4.80 -6.47 -22.14
CA PHE A 151 5.10 -5.81 -23.42
C PHE A 151 4.54 -4.38 -23.53
N LYS A 152 3.58 -4.02 -22.64
CA LYS A 152 2.97 -2.69 -22.56
C LYS A 152 3.15 -2.10 -21.17
N ALA A 153 4.27 -2.43 -20.54
CA ALA A 153 4.58 -1.89 -19.23
C ALA A 153 4.82 -0.37 -19.31
N ARG A 154 4.15 0.37 -18.47
CA ARG A 154 4.27 1.84 -18.43
C ARG A 154 5.66 2.23 -17.92
N GLY A 155 6.34 3.06 -18.71
CA GLY A 155 7.60 3.70 -18.31
C GLY A 155 7.39 5.02 -17.58
N PRO A 156 8.49 5.74 -17.28
CA PRO A 156 8.44 7.03 -16.60
C PRO A 156 7.99 8.20 -17.49
N GLN A 157 7.94 8.02 -18.79
CA GLN A 157 7.61 9.08 -19.76
C GLN A 157 6.11 9.45 -19.65
N THR A 158 5.82 10.74 -19.44
CA THR A 158 4.45 11.25 -19.37
C THR A 158 3.90 11.78 -20.69
N GLY A 159 4.77 11.92 -21.71
CA GLY A 159 4.46 12.65 -22.94
C GLY A 159 4.57 14.17 -22.81
N ILE A 160 4.78 14.70 -21.62
CA ILE A 160 5.03 16.11 -21.34
C ILE A 160 6.54 16.34 -21.25
N PRO A 161 7.11 17.31 -21.99
CA PRO A 161 8.53 17.60 -21.92
C PRO A 161 8.99 17.91 -20.50
N ASN A 162 10.11 17.30 -20.08
CA ASN A 162 10.74 17.48 -18.77
C ASN A 162 9.90 17.01 -17.56
N LEU A 163 8.82 16.26 -17.79
CA LEU A 163 8.02 15.66 -16.74
C LEU A 163 8.12 14.14 -16.78
N LEU A 164 8.64 13.55 -15.72
CA LEU A 164 8.75 12.10 -15.56
C LEU A 164 7.85 11.64 -14.40
N MET A 165 7.27 10.46 -14.56
CA MET A 165 6.50 9.78 -13.51
C MET A 165 7.42 8.84 -12.73
N VAL A 166 7.24 8.80 -11.39
CA VAL A 166 7.92 7.88 -10.49
C VAL A 166 6.88 7.28 -9.53
N GLY A 167 7.12 6.05 -9.09
CA GLY A 167 6.27 5.36 -8.11
C GLY A 167 5.73 4.04 -8.64
N ASP A 168 4.66 3.57 -8.04
CA ASP A 168 4.07 2.24 -8.26
C ASP A 168 3.21 2.13 -9.54
N SER A 169 2.90 3.25 -10.18
CA SER A 169 2.14 3.28 -11.43
C SER A 169 3.00 3.07 -12.69
N ILE A 170 4.32 2.95 -12.55
CA ILE A 170 5.27 2.60 -13.62
C ILE A 170 5.94 1.27 -13.35
N PHE A 171 6.48 0.62 -14.38
CA PHE A 171 7.26 -0.62 -14.21
C PHE A 171 8.56 -0.38 -13.41
N PRO A 172 8.92 -1.26 -12.45
CA PRO A 172 8.38 -2.59 -12.20
C PRO A 172 7.08 -2.63 -11.35
N GLY A 173 6.56 -1.51 -10.90
CA GLY A 173 5.28 -1.41 -10.27
C GLY A 173 5.34 -1.46 -8.74
N GLN A 174 4.31 -2.05 -8.18
CA GLN A 174 4.04 -2.09 -6.75
C GLN A 174 5.10 -2.93 -6.00
N SER A 175 5.40 -2.59 -4.83
CA SER A 175 6.22 -3.12 -3.76
C SER A 175 7.35 -2.16 -3.37
N THR A 176 7.89 -2.28 -2.18
CA THR A 176 9.03 -1.45 -1.74
C THR A 176 10.22 -1.58 -2.69
N ALA A 177 10.56 -2.81 -3.08
CA ALA A 177 11.65 -3.06 -4.03
C ALA A 177 11.34 -2.47 -5.42
N GLY A 178 10.12 -2.64 -5.91
CA GLY A 178 9.68 -2.13 -7.21
C GLY A 178 9.73 -0.61 -7.30
N VAL A 179 9.16 0.09 -6.33
CA VAL A 179 9.15 1.57 -6.33
C VAL A 179 10.55 2.14 -6.12
N THR A 180 11.40 1.47 -5.33
CA THR A 180 12.80 1.87 -5.14
C THR A 180 13.58 1.75 -6.44
N LEU A 181 13.48 0.62 -7.14
CA LEU A 181 14.14 0.42 -8.43
C LEU A 181 13.62 1.42 -9.48
N GLY A 182 12.30 1.66 -9.52
CA GLY A 182 11.69 2.70 -10.35
C GLY A 182 12.25 4.08 -10.07
N GLY A 183 12.41 4.43 -8.79
CA GLY A 183 13.01 5.68 -8.34
C GLY A 183 14.44 5.86 -8.83
N PHE A 184 15.30 4.86 -8.68
CA PHE A 184 16.68 4.87 -9.19
C PHE A 184 16.73 5.05 -10.71
N ARG A 185 15.88 4.35 -11.46
CA ARG A 185 15.80 4.48 -12.93
C ARG A 185 15.42 5.90 -13.35
N VAL A 186 14.41 6.49 -12.72
CA VAL A 186 13.96 7.86 -13.05
C VAL A 186 15.03 8.89 -12.69
N ALA A 187 15.64 8.77 -11.51
CA ALA A 187 16.74 9.64 -11.09
C ALA A 187 17.91 9.59 -12.09
N HIS A 188 18.34 8.39 -12.50
CA HIS A 188 19.40 8.23 -13.49
C HIS A 188 19.06 8.86 -14.85
N GLN A 189 17.84 8.64 -15.36
CA GLN A 189 17.38 9.27 -16.61
C GLN A 189 17.35 10.79 -16.52
N THR A 190 16.88 11.34 -15.40
CA THR A 190 16.87 12.78 -15.14
C THR A 190 18.29 13.36 -15.15
N MET A 191 19.23 12.69 -14.45
CA MET A 191 20.63 13.13 -14.43
C MET A 191 21.28 13.09 -15.81
N GLN A 192 21.00 12.07 -16.61
CA GLN A 192 21.49 12.01 -17.99
C GLN A 192 20.91 13.13 -18.87
N ALA A 193 19.60 13.39 -18.76
CA ALA A 193 18.97 14.47 -19.52
C ALA A 193 19.55 15.84 -19.17
N LEU A 194 19.80 16.10 -17.88
CA LEU A 194 20.43 17.35 -17.43
C LEU A 194 21.87 17.50 -17.92
N LYS A 195 22.67 16.44 -17.92
CA LYS A 195 24.05 16.46 -18.47
C LYS A 195 24.02 16.78 -19.97
N ASN A 196 23.14 16.14 -20.73
CA ASN A 196 23.00 16.37 -22.16
C ASN A 196 22.55 17.82 -22.47
N HIS A 197 21.68 18.41 -21.65
CA HIS A 197 21.27 19.81 -21.78
C HIS A 197 22.42 20.78 -21.49
N GLN A 198 23.30 20.47 -20.54
CA GLN A 198 24.49 21.29 -20.25
C GLN A 198 25.51 21.22 -21.36
N ILE A 199 25.61 20.10 -22.07
CA ILE A 199 26.51 19.93 -23.22
C ILE A 199 25.98 20.68 -24.46
N GLN A 200 24.66 20.88 -24.58
CA GLN A 200 24.01 21.58 -25.69
C GLN A 200 23.92 23.10 -25.51
N LYS A 201 24.40 23.70 -24.42
CA LYS A 201 24.49 25.17 -24.32
C LYS A 201 25.48 25.66 -25.40
N PRO A 202 25.06 26.50 -26.34
CA PRO A 202 25.98 27.08 -27.29
C PRO A 202 27.03 27.86 -26.54
N THR A 203 28.28 27.61 -26.82
CA THR A 203 29.35 28.52 -26.46
C THR A 203 29.02 29.88 -27.08
N LEU A 204 28.66 30.86 -26.28
CA LEU A 204 28.55 32.24 -26.72
C LEU A 204 29.89 32.60 -27.30
N GLN A 205 30.00 32.61 -28.63
CA GLN A 205 31.11 33.25 -29.30
C GLN A 205 31.04 34.70 -28.90
N THR A 206 31.93 35.14 -28.04
CA THR A 206 32.24 36.54 -27.86
C THR A 206 32.72 37.03 -29.21
N ALA A 207 31.87 37.72 -29.97
CA ALA A 207 32.29 38.53 -31.09
C ALA A 207 33.21 39.63 -30.50
N ALA A 208 34.51 39.40 -30.63
CA ALA A 208 35.45 40.50 -30.47
C ALA A 208 35.22 41.42 -31.67
N GLY A 209 34.65 42.59 -31.41
CA GLY A 209 34.53 43.64 -32.37
C GLY A 209 35.93 44.25 -32.63
N ASP A 210 36.21 44.42 -33.87
CA ASP A 210 37.17 45.38 -34.38
C ASP A 210 36.59 46.80 -34.34
#